data_1f7ef151e5d60059812ee2b66e0f2bd4
#
_entry.id   1f7ef151e5d60059812ee2b66e0f2bd4
#
_cell.length_a   1.000
_cell.length_b   1.000
_cell.length_c   1.000
_cell.angle_alpha   90.00
_cell.angle_beta   90.00
_cell.angle_gamma   90.00
#
_symmetry.space_group_name_H-M   'P 1'
#
loop_
_entity.id
_entity.type
_entity.pdbx_description
1 polymer ?
#
loop_
_entity_poly.entity_id
_entity_poly.type
_entity_poly.pdbx_seq_one_letter_code
_entity_poly.pdbx_strand_id
1 'polypeptide(L)'
;MGDNITLDCFLSLLDRAEAVIEKDNLLEEREEFGYSVRDKEIKEESIDRFEEMSSCHKCKACLDRTIFAEPILNQNPKILFVASMPEGSTIFSSSSNDYFLKWISAIKLTRRDIALTTLIKCPVKEFSKEYADICKVHLRDEMNMLKPKTMVLLGQSVSSYMLRRSGDMDSVFRKRKFSVNSIPVFCTYSPLDLVNNRALRVPIWEDLKFISSFLGEGEVK
;
A
#
# COMPACT_ATOMS: atom_id res chain seq x y z
N MET A 1 -18.04 -23.29 3.13
CA MET A 1 -19.09 -22.31 2.83
C MET A 1 -18.45 -20.94 3.00
N GLY A 2 -18.09 -20.30 1.90
CA GLY A 2 -17.47 -18.98 1.94
C GLY A 2 -18.56 -17.93 2.07
N ASP A 3 -18.52 -17.17 3.16
CA ASP A 3 -19.42 -16.04 3.35
C ASP A 3 -19.17 -14.99 2.26
N ASN A 4 -20.07 -14.92 1.29
CA ASN A 4 -20.09 -13.86 0.29
C ASN A 4 -20.44 -12.56 1.01
N ILE A 5 -19.42 -11.75 1.31
CA ILE A 5 -19.63 -10.37 1.78
C ILE A 5 -20.26 -9.61 0.63
N THR A 6 -21.54 -9.26 0.78
CA THR A 6 -22.28 -8.47 -0.21
C THR A 6 -21.79 -7.01 -0.19
N LEU A 7 -21.99 -6.29 -1.29
CA LEU A 7 -21.67 -4.85 -1.39
C LEU A 7 -22.36 -4.05 -0.27
N ASP A 8 -23.61 -4.40 0.07
CA ASP A 8 -24.37 -3.76 1.14
C ASP A 8 -23.76 -4.01 2.52
N CYS A 9 -23.20 -5.21 2.76
CA CYS A 9 -22.47 -5.52 3.99
C CYS A 9 -21.16 -4.69 4.09
N PHE A 10 -20.45 -4.52 2.98
CA PHE A 10 -19.26 -3.70 2.91
C PHE A 10 -19.58 -2.22 3.12
N LEU A 11 -20.62 -1.70 2.47
CA LEU A 11 -21.04 -0.31 2.65
C LEU A 11 -21.53 -0.07 4.09
N SER A 12 -22.28 -1.02 4.68
CA SER A 12 -22.69 -0.97 6.09
C SER A 12 -21.52 -1.03 7.07
N LEU A 13 -20.45 -1.79 6.75
CA LEU A 13 -19.22 -1.80 7.55
C LEU A 13 -18.46 -0.48 7.45
N LEU A 14 -18.47 0.16 6.29
CA LEU A 14 -17.88 1.49 6.11
C LEU A 14 -18.65 2.56 6.91
N ASP A 15 -19.98 2.53 6.86
CA ASP A 15 -20.83 3.48 7.58
C ASP A 15 -20.75 3.27 9.12
N ARG A 16 -20.70 2.01 9.58
CA ARG A 16 -20.50 1.68 11.00
C ARG A 16 -19.11 2.07 11.50
N ALA A 17 -18.08 1.91 10.67
CA ALA A 17 -16.73 2.33 11.04
C ALA A 17 -16.61 3.86 11.11
N GLU A 18 -17.35 4.61 10.28
CA GLU A 18 -17.45 6.08 10.40
C GLU A 18 -18.09 6.48 11.75
N ALA A 19 -19.11 5.75 12.20
CA ALA A 19 -19.79 6.01 13.49
C ALA A 19 -18.97 5.58 14.73
N VAL A 20 -18.07 4.59 14.60
CA VAL A 20 -17.20 4.13 15.70
C VAL A 20 -15.99 5.07 15.88
N ILE A 21 -15.47 5.65 14.78
CA ILE A 21 -14.33 6.58 14.84
C ILE A 21 -14.70 7.89 15.57
N GLU A 22 -15.98 8.28 15.62
CA GLU A 22 -16.43 9.41 16.42
C GLU A 22 -16.44 9.12 17.94
N LYS A 23 -16.30 7.88 18.38
CA LYS A 23 -16.51 7.49 19.79
C LYS A 23 -15.31 6.90 20.53
N ASP A 24 -14.27 6.39 19.87
CA ASP A 24 -13.20 5.70 20.58
C ASP A 24 -11.81 6.24 20.22
N ASN A 25 -11.13 6.74 21.28
CA ASN A 25 -9.72 7.07 21.31
C ASN A 25 -8.86 5.83 21.02
N LEU A 26 -8.45 5.65 19.77
CA LEU A 26 -7.52 4.61 19.33
C LEU A 26 -6.05 4.80 19.85
N LEU A 27 -5.86 5.50 20.97
CA LEU A 27 -4.53 5.75 21.55
C LEU A 27 -4.07 4.67 22.56
N GLU A 28 -4.94 3.75 23.00
CA GLU A 28 -4.60 2.80 24.07
C GLU A 28 -4.12 1.40 23.61
N GLU A 29 -4.22 1.04 22.33
CA GLU A 29 -3.78 -0.30 21.84
C GLU A 29 -2.29 -0.41 21.45
N ARG A 30 -1.45 0.53 21.85
CA ARG A 30 -0.01 0.53 21.51
C ARG A 30 0.90 -0.32 22.40
N GLU A 31 0.43 -0.85 23.55
CA GLU A 31 1.32 -1.40 24.58
C GLU A 31 1.27 -2.92 24.83
N GLU A 32 0.47 -3.73 24.14
CA GLU A 32 0.32 -5.16 24.48
C GLU A 32 0.72 -6.16 23.37
N PHE A 33 1.81 -5.98 22.65
CA PHE A 33 2.35 -7.07 21.83
C PHE A 33 3.82 -7.35 22.11
N GLY A 34 4.07 -8.42 22.91
CA GLY A 34 5.39 -8.97 23.18
C GLY A 34 6.10 -9.43 21.90
N TYR A 35 7.35 -9.01 21.74
CA TYR A 35 8.21 -9.35 20.59
C TYR A 35 9.02 -10.63 20.86
N SER A 36 9.09 -11.54 19.88
CA SER A 36 9.97 -12.72 19.91
C SER A 36 11.37 -12.40 19.37
N VAL A 37 12.35 -13.27 19.63
CA VAL A 37 13.75 -13.10 19.19
C VAL A 37 13.87 -13.01 17.65
N ARG A 38 13.00 -13.70 16.91
CA ARG A 38 12.92 -13.63 15.44
C ARG A 38 12.52 -12.24 14.93
N ASP A 39 11.77 -11.49 15.72
CA ASP A 39 11.33 -10.13 15.39
C ASP A 39 12.48 -9.11 15.52
N LYS A 40 13.59 -9.44 16.21
CA LYS A 40 14.76 -8.56 16.38
C LYS A 40 15.62 -8.47 15.13
N GLU A 41 15.95 -9.60 14.48
CA GLU A 41 16.76 -9.60 13.24
C GLU A 41 16.01 -8.90 12.08
N ILE A 42 14.72 -9.18 11.96
CA ILE A 42 13.83 -8.52 10.98
C ILE A 42 13.76 -7.01 11.21
N LYS A 43 13.79 -6.60 12.48
CA LYS A 43 13.73 -5.17 12.85
C LYS A 43 15.06 -4.47 12.54
N GLU A 44 16.19 -5.12 12.68
CA GLU A 44 17.51 -4.54 12.35
C GLU A 44 17.64 -4.28 10.84
N GLU A 45 17.37 -5.26 9.96
CA GLU A 45 17.41 -5.04 8.50
C GLU A 45 16.44 -3.95 8.02
N SER A 46 15.27 -3.84 8.64
CA SER A 46 14.29 -2.79 8.29
C SER A 46 14.73 -1.42 8.79
N ILE A 47 15.41 -1.33 9.93
CA ILE A 47 15.97 -0.09 10.47
C ILE A 47 17.12 0.39 9.59
N ASP A 48 18.07 -0.48 9.23
CA ASP A 48 19.19 -0.13 8.36
C ASP A 48 18.70 0.39 7.01
N ARG A 49 17.66 -0.23 6.44
CA ARG A 49 17.07 0.21 5.18
C ARG A 49 16.36 1.55 5.29
N PHE A 50 15.66 1.78 6.40
CA PHE A 50 15.04 3.06 6.68
C PHE A 50 16.09 4.17 6.79
N GLU A 51 17.18 3.95 7.50
CA GLU A 51 18.30 4.89 7.63
C GLU A 51 18.95 5.18 6.28
N GLU A 52 19.18 4.16 5.44
CA GLU A 52 19.73 4.35 4.09
C GLU A 52 18.81 5.21 3.21
N MET A 53 17.48 4.97 3.24
CA MET A 53 16.53 5.76 2.48
C MET A 53 16.36 7.17 3.05
N SER A 54 16.35 7.30 4.38
CA SER A 54 16.23 8.59 5.05
C SER A 54 17.46 9.47 4.84
N SER A 55 18.64 8.91 4.68
CA SER A 55 19.91 9.62 4.38
C SER A 55 20.18 9.79 2.87
N CYS A 56 19.26 9.40 1.99
CA CYS A 56 19.45 9.50 0.55
C CYS A 56 19.62 10.96 0.07
N HIS A 57 20.58 11.20 -0.82
CA HIS A 57 20.90 12.51 -1.43
C HIS A 57 20.95 12.44 -2.97
N LYS A 58 20.24 11.49 -3.62
CA LYS A 58 20.36 11.19 -5.04
C LYS A 58 19.60 12.14 -5.97
N CYS A 59 18.66 12.95 -5.46
CA CYS A 59 17.84 13.85 -6.28
C CYS A 59 17.44 15.12 -5.52
N LYS A 60 16.94 16.12 -6.25
CA LYS A 60 16.49 17.38 -5.65
C LYS A 60 15.39 17.19 -4.59
N ALA A 61 14.45 16.28 -4.83
CA ALA A 61 13.37 16.01 -3.86
C ALA A 61 13.88 15.53 -2.49
N CYS A 62 15.01 14.83 -2.42
CA CYS A 62 15.59 14.43 -1.14
C CYS A 62 16.43 15.54 -0.48
N LEU A 63 16.97 16.47 -1.25
CA LEU A 63 17.67 17.64 -0.70
C LEU A 63 16.69 18.65 -0.10
N ASP A 64 15.52 18.80 -0.70
CA ASP A 64 14.48 19.76 -0.30
C ASP A 64 13.54 19.19 0.80
N ARG A 65 13.61 17.88 1.10
CA ARG A 65 12.71 17.27 2.08
C ARG A 65 13.07 17.64 3.51
N THR A 66 12.06 17.92 4.30
CA THR A 66 12.19 18.14 5.76
C THR A 66 11.85 16.89 6.58
N ILE A 67 11.02 16.00 6.03
CA ILE A 67 10.50 14.80 6.70
C ILE A 67 10.52 13.63 5.70
N PHE A 68 10.87 12.45 6.19
CA PHE A 68 10.81 11.18 5.47
C PHE A 68 9.61 10.36 5.96
N ALA A 69 8.72 9.95 5.04
CA ALA A 69 7.57 9.13 5.36
C ALA A 69 7.99 7.66 5.54
N GLU A 70 7.83 7.15 6.75
CA GLU A 70 8.24 5.79 7.11
C GLU A 70 7.38 4.73 6.39
N PRO A 71 8.00 3.78 5.66
CA PRO A 71 7.28 2.66 5.05
C PRO A 71 6.98 1.57 6.08
N ILE A 72 6.00 0.70 5.76
CA ILE A 72 5.73 -0.53 6.52
C ILE A 72 6.43 -1.68 5.80
N LEU A 73 7.53 -2.18 6.36
CA LEU A 73 8.39 -3.19 5.74
C LEU A 73 8.34 -4.53 6.49
N ASN A 74 7.20 -5.21 6.49
CA ASN A 74 7.09 -6.56 7.04
C ASN A 74 7.72 -7.59 6.09
N GLN A 75 8.43 -8.57 6.63
CA GLN A 75 9.05 -9.64 5.85
C GLN A 75 8.01 -10.64 5.30
N ASN A 76 8.27 -11.11 4.08
CA ASN A 76 7.41 -12.07 3.37
C ASN A 76 5.93 -11.70 3.38
N PRO A 77 5.56 -10.44 3.07
CA PRO A 77 4.18 -10.01 3.12
C PRO A 77 3.36 -10.73 2.04
N LYS A 78 2.09 -10.99 2.33
CA LYS A 78 1.15 -11.48 1.30
C LYS A 78 1.00 -10.44 0.19
N ILE A 79 0.94 -9.16 0.56
CA ILE A 79 0.85 -8.04 -0.39
C ILE A 79 1.86 -6.94 -0.04
N LEU A 80 2.59 -6.49 -1.06
CA LEU A 80 3.29 -5.20 -1.04
C LEU A 80 2.42 -4.15 -1.74
N PHE A 81 1.90 -3.18 -1.00
CA PHE A 81 1.23 -2.02 -1.57
C PHE A 81 2.26 -0.95 -1.93
N VAL A 82 2.14 -0.42 -3.15
CA VAL A 82 3.04 0.62 -3.65
C VAL A 82 2.22 1.83 -4.09
N ALA A 83 2.33 2.93 -3.35
CA ALA A 83 1.77 4.23 -3.75
C ALA A 83 2.76 5.00 -4.63
N SER A 84 2.30 6.06 -5.29
CA SER A 84 3.17 6.88 -6.16
C SER A 84 4.21 7.66 -5.38
N MET A 85 3.81 8.31 -4.30
CA MET A 85 4.63 9.17 -3.43
C MET A 85 3.91 9.39 -2.10
N PRO A 86 4.60 9.85 -1.04
CA PRO A 86 3.97 10.22 0.23
C PRO A 86 3.02 11.42 0.07
N GLU A 87 1.94 11.44 0.83
CA GLU A 87 0.97 12.55 0.90
C GLU A 87 1.42 13.68 1.86
N GLY A 88 2.60 13.55 2.47
CA GLY A 88 3.16 14.51 3.40
C GLY A 88 4.24 13.87 4.28
N SER A 89 4.13 14.02 5.59
CA SER A 89 5.00 13.37 6.58
C SER A 89 4.78 11.86 6.72
N THR A 90 3.70 11.36 6.18
CA THR A 90 3.32 9.95 6.15
C THR A 90 3.02 9.52 4.73
N ILE A 91 3.02 8.19 4.47
CA ILE A 91 2.67 7.66 3.14
C ILE A 91 1.24 8.07 2.78
N PHE A 92 0.31 7.97 3.72
CA PHE A 92 -1.07 8.42 3.57
C PHE A 92 -1.41 9.48 4.61
N SER A 93 -2.18 10.50 4.24
CA SER A 93 -2.86 11.38 5.17
C SER A 93 -3.83 10.60 6.06
N SER A 94 -4.29 11.19 7.15
CA SER A 94 -5.24 10.51 8.07
C SER A 94 -6.44 9.95 7.32
N SER A 95 -7.09 10.74 6.46
CA SER A 95 -8.26 10.32 5.67
C SER A 95 -7.95 9.18 4.70
N SER A 96 -6.81 9.24 4.01
CA SER A 96 -6.37 8.18 3.10
C SER A 96 -6.03 6.91 3.87
N ASN A 97 -5.39 7.03 5.02
CA ASN A 97 -5.01 5.91 5.87
C ASN A 97 -6.24 5.17 6.42
N ASP A 98 -7.29 5.90 6.84
CA ASP A 98 -8.54 5.29 7.31
C ASP A 98 -9.19 4.41 6.23
N TYR A 99 -9.23 4.88 4.98
CA TYR A 99 -9.70 4.05 3.87
C TYR A 99 -8.79 2.86 3.63
N PHE A 100 -7.48 3.04 3.65
CA PHE A 100 -6.53 1.95 3.45
C PHE A 100 -6.69 0.84 4.51
N LEU A 101 -6.82 1.19 5.78
CA LEU A 101 -7.04 0.24 6.87
C LEU A 101 -8.37 -0.52 6.69
N LYS A 102 -9.44 0.16 6.28
CA LYS A 102 -10.72 -0.48 5.95
C LYS A 102 -10.57 -1.47 4.80
N TRP A 103 -9.78 -1.18 3.77
CA TRP A 103 -9.52 -2.11 2.67
C TRP A 103 -8.80 -3.37 3.13
N ILE A 104 -7.75 -3.23 3.94
CA ILE A 104 -7.01 -4.36 4.49
C ILE A 104 -7.93 -5.27 5.30
N SER A 105 -8.74 -4.70 6.18
CA SER A 105 -9.74 -5.44 6.98
C SER A 105 -10.79 -6.14 6.10
N ALA A 106 -11.28 -5.46 5.06
CA ALA A 106 -12.31 -5.99 4.16
C ALA A 106 -11.85 -7.23 3.37
N ILE A 107 -10.55 -7.34 3.06
CA ILE A 107 -9.95 -8.53 2.42
C ILE A 107 -9.37 -9.52 3.43
N LYS A 108 -9.73 -9.39 4.72
CA LYS A 108 -9.32 -10.28 5.82
C LYS A 108 -7.80 -10.37 6.02
N LEU A 109 -7.07 -9.32 5.70
CA LEU A 109 -5.65 -9.20 6.00
C LEU A 109 -5.42 -8.40 7.28
N THR A 110 -4.31 -8.70 7.93
CA THR A 110 -3.82 -7.97 9.09
C THR A 110 -2.64 -7.07 8.71
N ARG A 111 -2.24 -6.16 9.60
CA ARG A 111 -1.07 -5.31 9.38
C ARG A 111 0.22 -6.13 9.16
N ARG A 112 0.31 -7.35 9.71
CA ARG A 112 1.47 -8.26 9.52
C ARG A 112 1.51 -8.91 8.13
N ASP A 113 0.36 -9.04 7.47
CA ASP A 113 0.27 -9.66 6.14
C ASP A 113 0.69 -8.72 5.01
N ILE A 114 0.91 -7.45 5.30
CA ILE A 114 1.16 -6.42 4.29
C ILE A 114 2.49 -5.72 4.50
N ALA A 115 3.03 -5.19 3.40
CA ALA A 115 4.00 -4.11 3.40
C ALA A 115 3.41 -2.93 2.61
N LEU A 116 3.81 -1.70 2.98
CA LEU A 116 3.38 -0.47 2.32
C LEU A 116 4.58 0.44 2.08
N THR A 117 4.75 0.85 0.85
CA THR A 117 5.82 1.76 0.45
C THR A 117 5.37 2.69 -0.68
N THR A 118 6.28 3.54 -1.14
CA THR A 118 6.06 4.46 -2.27
C THR A 118 7.13 4.26 -3.34
N LEU A 119 6.81 4.58 -4.59
CA LEU A 119 7.78 4.59 -5.68
C LEU A 119 8.76 5.76 -5.51
N ILE A 120 8.25 6.99 -5.32
CA ILE A 120 9.05 8.16 -4.96
C ILE A 120 9.04 8.28 -3.43
N LYS A 121 10.19 8.23 -2.79
CA LYS A 121 10.32 8.14 -1.32
C LYS A 121 10.15 9.48 -0.60
N CYS A 122 10.28 10.58 -1.31
CA CYS A 122 10.20 11.92 -0.75
C CYS A 122 8.85 12.57 -1.10
N PRO A 123 8.27 13.38 -0.21
CA PRO A 123 7.10 14.19 -0.54
C PRO A 123 7.44 15.15 -1.68
N VAL A 124 6.64 15.13 -2.74
CA VAL A 124 6.73 16.05 -3.88
C VAL A 124 5.32 16.54 -4.20
N LYS A 125 5.22 17.72 -4.87
CA LYS A 125 3.91 18.33 -5.19
C LYS A 125 3.11 17.49 -6.17
N GLU A 126 3.80 16.87 -7.13
CA GLU A 126 3.20 16.04 -8.16
C GLU A 126 4.18 14.94 -8.59
N PHE A 127 3.61 13.86 -9.17
CA PHE A 127 4.40 12.74 -9.64
C PHE A 127 5.33 13.16 -10.79
N SER A 128 6.62 12.84 -10.67
CA SER A 128 7.64 13.06 -11.70
C SER A 128 8.30 11.75 -12.11
N LYS A 129 8.33 11.49 -13.42
CA LYS A 129 9.04 10.33 -13.95
C LYS A 129 10.55 10.40 -13.65
N GLU A 130 11.13 11.58 -13.66
CA GLU A 130 12.55 11.80 -13.33
C GLU A 130 12.85 11.33 -11.90
N TYR A 131 12.05 11.76 -10.93
CA TYR A 131 12.20 11.30 -9.54
C TYR A 131 11.95 9.80 -9.39
N ALA A 132 10.96 9.26 -10.10
CA ALA A 132 10.69 7.82 -10.10
C ALA A 132 11.87 7.02 -10.66
N ASP A 133 12.51 7.49 -11.74
CA ASP A 133 13.69 6.85 -12.34
C ASP A 133 14.90 6.81 -11.39
N ILE A 134 15.06 7.81 -10.54
CA ILE A 134 16.09 7.83 -9.49
C ILE A 134 15.69 6.94 -8.31
N CYS A 135 14.45 7.06 -7.82
CA CYS A 135 13.98 6.38 -6.62
C CYS A 135 13.69 4.88 -6.81
N LYS A 136 13.45 4.39 -8.04
CA LYS A 136 13.12 2.97 -8.31
C LYS A 136 14.13 1.97 -7.76
N VAL A 137 15.38 2.39 -7.52
CA VAL A 137 16.40 1.54 -6.91
C VAL A 137 15.99 1.11 -5.51
N HIS A 138 15.46 2.03 -4.71
CA HIS A 138 14.99 1.74 -3.36
C HIS A 138 13.81 0.75 -3.37
N LEU A 139 12.82 0.95 -4.27
CA LEU A 139 11.71 0.01 -4.41
C LEU A 139 12.17 -1.39 -4.84
N ARG A 140 13.12 -1.48 -5.78
CA ARG A 140 13.70 -2.75 -6.19
C ARG A 140 14.36 -3.48 -5.02
N ASP A 141 15.14 -2.76 -4.21
CA ASP A 141 15.84 -3.33 -3.09
C ASP A 141 14.85 -3.76 -1.98
N GLU A 142 13.79 -2.99 -1.73
CA GLU A 142 12.67 -3.39 -0.88
C GLU A 142 11.99 -4.68 -1.38
N MET A 143 11.69 -4.79 -2.66
CA MET A 143 11.10 -6.00 -3.25
C MET A 143 11.99 -7.23 -3.06
N ASN A 144 13.32 -7.07 -3.23
CA ASN A 144 14.28 -8.15 -3.05
C ASN A 144 14.39 -8.60 -1.58
N MET A 145 14.35 -7.65 -0.65
CA MET A 145 14.40 -7.91 0.79
C MET A 145 13.10 -8.53 1.29
N LEU A 146 11.95 -7.96 0.94
CA LEU A 146 10.65 -8.36 1.46
C LEU A 146 10.10 -9.64 0.83
N LYS A 147 10.44 -9.93 -0.42
CA LYS A 147 9.95 -11.08 -1.21
C LYS A 147 8.43 -11.23 -1.17
N PRO A 148 7.66 -10.19 -1.55
CA PRO A 148 6.21 -10.21 -1.45
C PRO A 148 5.61 -11.29 -2.38
N LYS A 149 4.53 -11.95 -1.93
CA LYS A 149 3.81 -12.90 -2.78
C LYS A 149 3.07 -12.22 -3.93
N THR A 150 2.64 -10.98 -3.71
CA THR A 150 1.85 -10.18 -4.65
C THR A 150 2.14 -8.71 -4.43
N MET A 151 1.98 -7.90 -5.48
CA MET A 151 2.10 -6.45 -5.41
C MET A 151 0.80 -5.77 -5.87
N VAL A 152 0.42 -4.70 -5.19
CA VAL A 152 -0.73 -3.86 -5.55
C VAL A 152 -0.26 -2.43 -5.75
N LEU A 153 -0.45 -1.91 -6.96
CA LEU A 153 -0.11 -0.53 -7.33
C LEU A 153 -1.31 0.37 -7.09
N LEU A 154 -1.12 1.42 -6.30
CA LEU A 154 -2.17 2.32 -5.85
C LEU A 154 -2.15 3.63 -6.66
N GLY A 155 -3.07 3.75 -7.60
CA GLY A 155 -3.23 4.91 -8.47
C GLY A 155 -2.58 4.79 -9.84
N GLN A 156 -2.98 5.69 -10.73
CA GLN A 156 -2.60 5.63 -12.15
C GLN A 156 -1.11 5.89 -12.39
N SER A 157 -0.52 6.86 -11.69
CA SER A 157 0.88 7.28 -11.92
C SER A 157 1.86 6.13 -11.68
N VAL A 158 1.76 5.44 -10.54
CA VAL A 158 2.61 4.29 -10.23
C VAL A 158 2.32 3.11 -11.14
N SER A 159 1.05 2.86 -11.49
CA SER A 159 0.65 1.78 -12.41
C SER A 159 1.23 2.00 -13.81
N SER A 160 1.07 3.19 -14.36
CA SER A 160 1.61 3.55 -15.68
C SER A 160 3.14 3.44 -15.72
N TYR A 161 3.81 3.92 -14.68
CA TYR A 161 5.27 3.86 -14.60
C TYR A 161 5.80 2.42 -14.48
N MET A 162 5.29 1.66 -13.50
CA MET A 162 5.79 0.31 -13.21
C MET A 162 5.49 -0.69 -14.33
N LEU A 163 4.32 -0.58 -14.95
CA LEU A 163 3.91 -1.48 -16.02
C LEU A 163 4.31 -0.99 -17.42
N ARG A 164 4.89 0.22 -17.53
CA ARG A 164 5.29 0.86 -18.80
C ARG A 164 4.11 0.92 -19.79
N ARG A 165 2.93 1.28 -19.30
CA ARG A 165 1.69 1.39 -20.07
C ARG A 165 1.07 2.75 -19.88
N SER A 166 0.46 3.27 -20.97
CA SER A 166 -0.34 4.48 -20.93
C SER A 166 -1.83 4.13 -21.00
N GLY A 167 -2.67 4.93 -20.37
CA GLY A 167 -4.11 4.78 -20.38
C GLY A 167 -4.72 5.06 -19.02
N ASP A 168 -6.04 5.00 -18.93
CA ASP A 168 -6.77 5.21 -17.68
C ASP A 168 -6.89 3.94 -16.83
N MET A 169 -7.23 4.11 -15.55
CA MET A 169 -7.32 3.00 -14.61
C MET A 169 -8.35 1.95 -15.03
N ASP A 170 -9.52 2.37 -15.50
CA ASP A 170 -10.63 1.45 -15.79
C ASP A 170 -10.36 0.57 -17.01
N SER A 171 -9.87 1.15 -18.10
CA SER A 171 -9.70 0.44 -19.36
C SER A 171 -8.40 -0.37 -19.46
N VAL A 172 -7.32 0.06 -18.75
CA VAL A 172 -5.98 -0.52 -18.94
C VAL A 172 -5.51 -1.34 -17.75
N PHE A 173 -5.78 -0.90 -16.51
CA PHE A 173 -5.08 -1.42 -15.35
C PHE A 173 -5.92 -2.30 -14.42
N ARG A 174 -7.17 -1.93 -14.15
CA ARG A 174 -8.02 -2.62 -13.17
C ARG A 174 -8.47 -4.00 -13.66
N LYS A 175 -8.79 -4.89 -12.71
CA LYS A 175 -9.29 -6.25 -12.93
C LYS A 175 -8.42 -7.09 -13.88
N ARG A 176 -7.12 -6.83 -13.87
CA ARG A 176 -6.12 -7.55 -14.67
C ARG A 176 -4.96 -7.96 -13.80
N LYS A 177 -4.36 -9.09 -14.16
CA LYS A 177 -3.12 -9.58 -13.55
C LYS A 177 -1.95 -9.22 -14.46
N PHE A 178 -1.00 -8.51 -13.91
CA PHE A 178 0.29 -8.21 -14.53
C PHE A 178 1.40 -8.97 -13.81
N SER A 179 2.64 -8.79 -14.26
CA SER A 179 3.83 -9.33 -13.59
C SER A 179 4.99 -8.34 -13.69
N VAL A 180 5.70 -8.17 -12.59
CA VAL A 180 6.95 -7.41 -12.51
C VAL A 180 7.96 -8.26 -11.75
N ASN A 181 9.09 -8.59 -12.37
CA ASN A 181 10.11 -9.49 -11.80
C ASN A 181 9.52 -10.82 -11.27
N SER A 182 8.63 -11.43 -12.05
CA SER A 182 7.89 -12.65 -11.69
C SER A 182 6.90 -12.51 -10.52
N ILE A 183 6.76 -11.35 -9.90
CA ILE A 183 5.77 -11.08 -8.87
C ILE A 183 4.44 -10.72 -9.54
N PRO A 184 3.32 -11.38 -9.18
CA PRO A 184 1.99 -10.98 -9.63
C PRO A 184 1.65 -9.56 -9.18
N VAL A 185 1.10 -8.74 -10.10
CA VAL A 185 0.80 -7.33 -9.87
C VAL A 185 -0.64 -7.04 -10.22
N PHE A 186 -1.31 -6.33 -9.33
CA PHE A 186 -2.65 -5.78 -9.53
C PHE A 186 -2.63 -4.26 -9.38
N CYS A 187 -3.63 -3.60 -9.94
CA CYS A 187 -3.76 -2.15 -9.84
C CYS A 187 -5.15 -1.79 -9.36
N THR A 188 -5.22 -0.76 -8.52
CA THR A 188 -6.47 -0.12 -8.12
C THR A 188 -6.24 1.38 -7.91
N TYR A 189 -7.30 2.14 -7.72
CA TYR A 189 -7.21 3.54 -7.33
C TYR A 189 -6.49 3.70 -5.99
N SER A 190 -5.87 4.87 -5.76
CA SER A 190 -5.25 5.17 -4.47
C SER A 190 -6.31 5.54 -3.42
N PRO A 191 -5.99 5.46 -2.12
CA PRO A 191 -6.85 6.00 -1.07
C PRO A 191 -7.15 7.49 -1.26
N LEU A 192 -6.19 8.27 -1.74
CA LEU A 192 -6.37 9.70 -2.04
C LEU A 192 -7.37 9.93 -3.17
N ASP A 193 -7.37 9.08 -4.21
CA ASP A 193 -8.36 9.16 -5.27
C ASP A 193 -9.78 8.98 -4.70
N LEU A 194 -9.95 8.06 -3.73
CA LEU A 194 -11.23 7.84 -3.06
C LEU A 194 -11.63 9.01 -2.14
N VAL A 195 -10.68 9.62 -1.43
CA VAL A 195 -10.94 10.84 -0.64
C VAL A 195 -11.49 11.94 -1.54
N ASN A 196 -10.91 12.11 -2.73
CA ASN A 196 -11.29 13.14 -3.70
C ASN A 196 -12.56 12.80 -4.48
N ASN A 197 -12.86 11.51 -4.68
CA ASN A 197 -14.01 11.04 -5.44
C ASN A 197 -14.66 9.80 -4.82
N ARG A 198 -15.70 10.00 -4.04
CA ARG A 198 -16.43 8.91 -3.35
C ARG A 198 -17.12 7.91 -4.29
N ALA A 199 -17.36 8.26 -5.56
CA ALA A 199 -17.90 7.32 -6.55
C ALA A 199 -16.95 6.13 -6.82
N LEU A 200 -15.66 6.25 -6.51
CA LEU A 200 -14.67 5.19 -6.65
C LEU A 200 -14.81 4.05 -5.62
N ARG A 201 -15.73 4.14 -4.63
CA ARG A 201 -15.96 3.07 -3.66
C ARG A 201 -16.30 1.74 -4.33
N VAL A 202 -17.21 1.74 -5.28
CA VAL A 202 -17.64 0.52 -5.99
C VAL A 202 -16.52 -0.05 -6.85
N PRO A 203 -15.87 0.71 -7.73
CA PRO A 203 -14.71 0.25 -8.48
C PRO A 203 -13.60 -0.37 -7.60
N ILE A 204 -13.22 0.30 -6.53
CA ILE A 204 -12.18 -0.18 -5.61
C ILE A 204 -12.60 -1.49 -4.93
N TRP A 205 -13.86 -1.59 -4.48
CA TRP A 205 -14.38 -2.82 -3.88
C TRP A 205 -14.31 -4.01 -4.83
N GLU A 206 -14.62 -3.80 -6.11
CA GLU A 206 -14.49 -4.84 -7.14
C GLU A 206 -13.03 -5.28 -7.33
N ASP A 207 -12.08 -4.34 -7.30
CA ASP A 207 -10.66 -4.65 -7.38
C ASP A 207 -10.19 -5.44 -6.15
N LEU A 208 -10.60 -5.03 -4.95
CA LEU A 208 -10.26 -5.73 -3.70
C LEU A 208 -10.78 -7.16 -3.69
N LYS A 209 -12.01 -7.40 -4.17
CA LYS A 209 -12.55 -8.77 -4.33
C LYS A 209 -11.70 -9.59 -5.30
N PHE A 210 -11.32 -9.00 -6.43
CA PHE A 210 -10.48 -9.67 -7.42
C PHE A 210 -9.09 -10.02 -6.86
N ILE A 211 -8.47 -9.12 -6.11
CA ILE A 211 -7.19 -9.36 -5.42
C ILE A 211 -7.35 -10.44 -4.34
N SER A 212 -8.42 -10.39 -3.55
CA SER A 212 -8.69 -11.35 -2.49
C SER A 212 -8.93 -12.76 -3.03
N SER A 213 -9.65 -12.91 -4.14
CA SER A 213 -9.85 -14.22 -4.78
C SER A 213 -8.52 -14.84 -5.21
N PHE A 214 -7.61 -14.06 -5.77
CA PHE A 214 -6.28 -14.52 -6.16
C PHE A 214 -5.44 -14.98 -4.96
N LEU A 215 -5.52 -14.29 -3.82
CA LEU A 215 -4.80 -14.68 -2.60
C LEU A 215 -5.35 -16.00 -2.01
N GLY A 216 -6.67 -16.20 -2.05
CA GLY A 216 -7.31 -17.43 -1.57
C GLY A 216 -7.00 -18.65 -2.43
N GLU A 217 -6.86 -18.51 -3.74
CA GLU A 217 -6.44 -19.58 -4.65
C GLU A 217 -5.00 -20.06 -4.41
N GLY A 218 -4.16 -19.22 -3.84
CA GLY A 218 -2.76 -19.55 -3.50
C GLY A 218 -2.61 -20.40 -2.23
N GLU A 219 -3.62 -20.52 -1.38
CA GLU A 219 -3.60 -21.27 -0.12
C GLU A 219 -4.20 -22.68 -0.24
N VAL A 220 -4.78 -23.04 -1.40
CA VAL A 220 -5.31 -24.39 -1.68
C VAL A 220 -4.26 -25.20 -2.44
N LYS A 221 -3.28 -25.72 -1.71
CA LYS A 221 -2.46 -26.86 -2.12
C LYS A 221 -1.99 -27.65 -0.89
#